data_befb0457899d84614435ec1316ce770f
#
_entry.id   befb0457899d84614435ec1316ce770f
#
_cell.length_a   1.000
_cell.length_b   1.000
_cell.length_c   1.000
_cell.angle_alpha   90.00
_cell.angle_beta   90.00
_cell.angle_gamma   90.00
#
_symmetry.space_group_name_H-M   'P 1'
#
loop_
_entity.id
_entity.type
_entity.pdbx_description
1 polymer ?
#
loop_
_entity_poly.entity_id
_entity_poly.type
_entity_poly.pdbx_seq_one_letter_code
_entity_poly.pdbx_strand_id
1 'polypeptide(L)'
;MENLDGTCVVLGGTGGIAAYIMANVASGLRKAGADVHVIMTENATQFITPLTFETLTNNRCVVDTFARDFKYEVTHISLAKAADLIMIAPATANVIAKMAHGIADDMLTTVVLAAKCKKLVSPAMNTAMLENPITQDNLATLKKYGFGIIEPTVGMLACKDVGKGKLPDPEVLLDYIAMELAREKTLAGVRVTVTAGPTQESLDPVRYLTNHSSGRMGYAIAREAMLRGAQVTLISGPVSLAPVPGVAMRPVTTAKDMLEAVRETLPETDILIKAAAVADYRPVTVADQKIKKKDGDMSIPLERTDDILGWVEKNRHPGLFVCGFSMETENMVENSRAKLEKKHLDMIAANNLKTEGAGFGVATNVVTLITKDGIKELPLMGKDEVAGCLLDEIAARR
;
A
#
# COMPACT_ATOMS: atom_id res chain seq x y z
N MET A 1 4.67 8.77 -6.15
CA MET A 1 4.48 7.66 -7.13
C MET A 1 5.80 7.47 -7.82
N GLU A 2 6.23 6.23 -8.09
CA GLU A 2 7.45 5.96 -8.84
C GLU A 2 7.43 6.64 -10.21
N ASN A 3 8.62 6.94 -10.73
CA ASN A 3 8.78 7.43 -12.08
C ASN A 3 8.45 6.28 -13.07
N LEU A 4 7.42 6.48 -13.90
CA LEU A 4 6.96 5.54 -14.92
C LEU A 4 7.38 5.99 -16.34
N ASP A 5 8.42 6.83 -16.46
CA ASP A 5 8.93 7.28 -17.76
C ASP A 5 9.28 6.09 -18.66
N GLY A 6 8.80 6.17 -19.91
CA GLY A 6 9.00 5.14 -20.92
C GLY A 6 8.18 3.87 -20.72
N THR A 7 7.17 3.87 -19.82
CA THR A 7 6.18 2.79 -19.72
C THR A 7 4.88 3.17 -20.43
N CYS A 8 4.28 2.20 -21.10
CA CYS A 8 2.99 2.33 -21.76
C CYS A 8 1.90 1.60 -20.96
N VAL A 9 0.91 2.34 -20.45
CA VAL A 9 -0.22 1.79 -19.70
C VAL A 9 -1.50 1.95 -20.49
N VAL A 10 -2.20 0.84 -20.74
CA VAL A 10 -3.53 0.85 -21.36
C VAL A 10 -4.59 0.72 -20.28
N LEU A 11 -5.50 1.70 -20.21
CA LEU A 11 -6.65 1.70 -19.32
C LEU A 11 -7.91 1.32 -20.10
N GLY A 12 -8.59 0.27 -19.64
CA GLY A 12 -9.87 -0.20 -20.17
C GLY A 12 -11.04 0.25 -19.31
N GLY A 13 -11.86 1.21 -19.81
CA GLY A 13 -13.08 1.66 -19.16
C GLY A 13 -14.31 0.86 -19.61
N THR A 14 -15.12 0.35 -18.68
CA THR A 14 -16.35 -0.37 -19.02
C THR A 14 -17.61 0.30 -18.46
N GLY A 15 -18.78 -0.16 -18.89
CA GLY A 15 -20.08 0.49 -18.69
C GLY A 15 -20.58 0.42 -17.24
N GLY A 16 -19.93 1.10 -16.32
CA GLY A 16 -20.33 1.26 -14.93
C GLY A 16 -20.14 2.71 -14.47
N ILE A 17 -20.97 3.15 -13.51
CA ILE A 17 -20.91 4.52 -12.98
C ILE A 17 -19.50 4.91 -12.50
N ALA A 18 -18.74 3.96 -11.96
CA ALA A 18 -17.38 4.18 -11.46
C ALA A 18 -16.34 4.51 -12.57
N ALA A 19 -16.75 4.54 -13.85
CA ALA A 19 -15.86 4.91 -14.97
C ALA A 19 -15.26 6.32 -14.81
N TYR A 20 -15.95 7.26 -14.14
CA TYR A 20 -15.43 8.60 -13.87
C TYR A 20 -14.16 8.58 -12.99
N ILE A 21 -14.00 7.58 -12.12
CA ILE A 21 -12.83 7.43 -11.24
C ILE A 21 -11.55 7.24 -12.06
N MET A 22 -11.66 6.61 -13.24
CA MET A 22 -10.51 6.35 -14.10
C MET A 22 -9.87 7.61 -14.67
N ALA A 23 -10.57 8.74 -14.69
CA ALA A 23 -9.97 10.03 -15.05
C ALA A 23 -8.85 10.41 -14.05
N ASN A 24 -9.05 10.16 -12.75
CA ASN A 24 -8.03 10.41 -11.74
C ASN A 24 -6.84 9.44 -11.87
N VAL A 25 -7.10 8.17 -12.21
CA VAL A 25 -6.04 7.18 -12.48
C VAL A 25 -5.21 7.60 -13.69
N ALA A 26 -5.86 7.98 -14.80
CA ALA A 26 -5.19 8.46 -16.01
C ALA A 26 -4.32 9.69 -15.72
N SER A 27 -4.87 10.68 -15.00
CA SER A 27 -4.13 11.87 -14.57
C SER A 27 -2.93 11.53 -13.67
N GLY A 28 -3.12 10.60 -12.72
CA GLY A 28 -2.05 10.13 -11.83
C GLY A 28 -0.90 9.46 -12.59
N LEU A 29 -1.20 8.59 -13.55
CA LEU A 29 -0.21 7.91 -14.39
C LEU A 29 0.56 8.90 -15.27
N ARG A 30 -0.13 9.88 -15.88
CA ARG A 30 0.52 10.93 -16.69
C ARG A 30 1.48 11.77 -15.83
N LYS A 31 1.09 12.12 -14.60
CA LYS A 31 1.96 12.83 -13.65
C LYS A 31 3.19 12.00 -13.25
N ALA A 32 3.08 10.68 -13.28
CA ALA A 32 4.20 9.77 -13.04
C ALA A 32 5.06 9.51 -14.29
N GLY A 33 4.76 10.13 -15.45
CA GLY A 33 5.55 10.03 -16.68
C GLY A 33 5.11 8.92 -17.64
N ALA A 34 4.09 8.11 -17.30
CA ALA A 34 3.64 7.03 -18.18
C ALA A 34 3.00 7.56 -19.48
N ASP A 35 3.18 6.82 -20.56
CA ASP A 35 2.37 6.97 -21.78
C ASP A 35 1.06 6.22 -21.59
N VAL A 36 -0.05 6.96 -21.50
CA VAL A 36 -1.36 6.41 -21.11
C VAL A 36 -2.30 6.39 -22.29
N HIS A 37 -2.76 5.22 -22.68
CA HIS A 37 -3.79 5.01 -23.67
C HIS A 37 -5.09 4.54 -23.03
N VAL A 38 -6.23 5.02 -23.52
CA VAL A 38 -7.53 4.64 -22.96
C VAL A 38 -8.40 4.00 -24.03
N ILE A 39 -8.98 2.85 -23.68
CA ILE A 39 -9.98 2.16 -24.50
C ILE A 39 -11.27 2.11 -23.69
N MET A 40 -12.36 2.53 -24.31
CA MET A 40 -13.68 2.49 -23.66
C MET A 40 -14.62 1.55 -24.42
N THR A 41 -15.41 0.79 -23.66
CA THR A 41 -16.57 0.13 -24.29
C THR A 41 -17.62 1.19 -24.65
N GLU A 42 -18.48 0.91 -25.63
CA GLU A 42 -19.58 1.80 -25.99
C GLU A 42 -20.42 2.20 -24.78
N ASN A 43 -20.74 1.23 -23.91
CA ASN A 43 -21.49 1.49 -22.67
C ASN A 43 -20.74 2.42 -21.69
N ALA A 44 -19.43 2.45 -21.70
CA ALA A 44 -18.66 3.36 -20.83
C ALA A 44 -18.84 4.81 -21.25
N THR A 45 -19.06 5.09 -22.54
CA THR A 45 -19.25 6.45 -23.04
C THR A 45 -20.54 7.10 -22.55
N GLN A 46 -21.47 6.32 -22.03
CA GLN A 46 -22.71 6.84 -21.41
C GLN A 46 -22.46 7.46 -20.01
N PHE A 47 -21.33 7.15 -19.37
CA PHE A 47 -20.98 7.65 -18.02
C PHE A 47 -19.92 8.73 -18.04
N ILE A 48 -19.00 8.69 -19.00
CA ILE A 48 -17.91 9.66 -19.18
C ILE A 48 -17.55 9.72 -20.66
N THR A 49 -17.23 10.92 -21.15
CA THR A 49 -16.91 11.08 -22.58
C THR A 49 -15.46 10.72 -22.90
N PRO A 50 -15.17 10.21 -24.12
CA PRO A 50 -13.81 9.99 -24.61
C PRO A 50 -12.93 11.25 -24.51
N LEU A 51 -13.49 12.42 -24.77
CA LEU A 51 -12.80 13.72 -24.72
C LEU A 51 -12.12 13.98 -23.37
N THR A 52 -12.72 13.51 -22.27
CA THR A 52 -12.11 13.64 -20.94
C THR A 52 -10.75 12.97 -20.88
N PHE A 53 -10.67 11.75 -21.40
CA PHE A 53 -9.41 10.98 -21.39
C PHE A 53 -8.42 11.52 -22.43
N GLU A 54 -8.86 11.94 -23.59
CA GLU A 54 -8.01 12.56 -24.62
C GLU A 54 -7.33 13.82 -24.07
N THR A 55 -8.10 14.65 -23.36
CA THR A 55 -7.56 15.86 -22.71
C THR A 55 -6.52 15.54 -21.63
N LEU A 56 -6.74 14.49 -20.84
CA LEU A 56 -5.85 14.12 -19.74
C LEU A 56 -4.59 13.42 -20.20
N THR A 57 -4.69 12.58 -21.24
CA THR A 57 -3.58 11.72 -21.70
C THR A 57 -2.80 12.27 -22.88
N ASN A 58 -3.37 13.23 -23.61
CA ASN A 58 -2.89 13.70 -24.91
C ASN A 58 -2.80 12.55 -25.95
N ASN A 59 -3.56 11.49 -25.75
CA ASN A 59 -3.71 10.36 -26.64
C ASN A 59 -5.18 10.21 -27.02
N ARG A 60 -5.46 9.70 -28.20
CA ARG A 60 -6.82 9.39 -28.61
C ARG A 60 -7.43 8.31 -27.72
N CYS A 61 -8.66 8.52 -27.27
CA CYS A 61 -9.46 7.49 -26.60
C CYS A 61 -10.16 6.62 -27.65
N VAL A 62 -9.89 5.32 -27.64
CA VAL A 62 -10.42 4.40 -28.65
C VAL A 62 -11.70 3.73 -28.15
N VAL A 63 -12.75 3.78 -28.97
CA VAL A 63 -14.05 3.18 -28.66
C VAL A 63 -14.42 2.16 -29.73
N ASP A 64 -14.37 2.56 -30.99
CA ASP A 64 -14.79 1.75 -32.13
C ASP A 64 -13.59 1.05 -32.78
N THR A 65 -13.72 -0.27 -32.96
CA THR A 65 -12.71 -1.10 -33.66
C THR A 65 -12.53 -0.73 -35.10
N PHE A 66 -13.55 -0.18 -35.75
CA PHE A 66 -13.62 0.12 -37.20
C PHE A 66 -13.63 1.62 -37.52
N ALA A 67 -13.30 2.47 -36.57
CA ALA A 67 -13.16 3.91 -36.82
C ALA A 67 -12.14 4.17 -37.93
N ARG A 68 -12.51 5.06 -38.93
CA ARG A 68 -11.78 5.23 -40.21
C ARG A 68 -10.79 6.39 -40.24
N ASP A 69 -10.61 7.08 -39.16
CA ASP A 69 -9.77 8.30 -39.10
C ASP A 69 -8.40 8.00 -38.59
N PHE A 70 -7.45 7.51 -39.46
CA PHE A 70 -6.18 7.05 -38.95
C PHE A 70 -4.98 6.96 -39.88
N LYS A 71 -3.86 6.68 -39.18
CA LYS A 71 -2.63 6.10 -39.70
C LYS A 71 -2.88 4.62 -40.06
N TYR A 72 -2.26 4.13 -41.16
CA TYR A 72 -2.42 2.78 -41.70
C TYR A 72 -1.86 1.66 -40.75
N GLU A 73 -2.20 1.67 -39.48
CA GLU A 73 -1.81 0.65 -38.52
C GLU A 73 -3.04 -0.01 -37.92
N VAL A 74 -2.93 -1.30 -37.68
CA VAL A 74 -3.98 -2.08 -37.02
C VAL A 74 -3.99 -1.73 -35.53
N THR A 75 -4.77 -0.75 -35.13
CA THR A 75 -4.76 -0.07 -33.82
C THR A 75 -4.79 -1.04 -32.64
N HIS A 76 -5.62 -2.08 -32.68
CA HIS A 76 -5.68 -3.06 -31.59
C HIS A 76 -4.39 -3.87 -31.45
N ILE A 77 -3.67 -4.14 -32.54
CA ILE A 77 -2.39 -4.87 -32.48
C ILE A 77 -1.27 -3.94 -32.00
N SER A 78 -1.24 -2.67 -32.47
CA SER A 78 -0.21 -1.72 -32.03
C SER A 78 -0.32 -1.43 -30.53
N LEU A 79 -1.53 -1.20 -30.01
CA LEU A 79 -1.77 -1.03 -28.58
C LEU A 79 -1.43 -2.29 -27.76
N ALA A 80 -1.83 -3.47 -28.23
CA ALA A 80 -1.53 -4.73 -27.54
C ALA A 80 -0.02 -5.02 -27.46
N LYS A 81 0.76 -4.58 -28.46
CA LYS A 81 2.23 -4.72 -28.48
C LYS A 81 2.96 -3.65 -27.68
N ALA A 82 2.44 -2.43 -27.66
CA ALA A 82 3.03 -1.30 -26.95
C ALA A 82 2.81 -1.37 -25.44
N ALA A 83 1.70 -2.00 -24.99
CA ALA A 83 1.33 -2.04 -23.60
C ALA A 83 2.33 -2.83 -22.75
N ASP A 84 2.88 -2.19 -21.70
CA ASP A 84 3.60 -2.84 -20.61
C ASP A 84 2.63 -3.39 -19.57
N LEU A 85 1.45 -2.76 -19.43
CA LEU A 85 0.37 -3.19 -18.55
C LEU A 85 -0.98 -2.75 -19.10
N ILE A 86 -1.99 -3.61 -18.92
CA ILE A 86 -3.39 -3.26 -19.17
C ILE A 86 -4.16 -3.33 -17.86
N MET A 87 -4.87 -2.26 -17.48
CA MET A 87 -5.80 -2.25 -16.36
C MET A 87 -7.23 -2.07 -16.86
N ILE A 88 -8.10 -3.01 -16.52
CA ILE A 88 -9.53 -2.95 -16.79
C ILE A 88 -10.26 -2.53 -15.53
N ALA A 89 -10.70 -1.27 -15.48
CA ALA A 89 -11.39 -0.68 -14.33
C ALA A 89 -12.32 0.48 -14.77
N PRO A 90 -13.54 0.57 -14.26
CA PRO A 90 -14.25 -0.53 -13.59
C PRO A 90 -14.44 -1.70 -14.54
N ALA A 91 -14.33 -2.94 -14.04
CA ALA A 91 -14.65 -4.14 -14.82
C ALA A 91 -16.08 -4.60 -14.48
N THR A 92 -16.99 -4.50 -15.42
CA THR A 92 -18.37 -5.02 -15.28
C THR A 92 -18.40 -6.54 -15.40
N ALA A 93 -19.41 -7.18 -14.82
CA ALA A 93 -19.63 -8.64 -14.94
C ALA A 93 -19.65 -9.09 -16.41
N ASN A 94 -20.23 -8.28 -17.30
CA ASN A 94 -20.27 -8.56 -18.74
C ASN A 94 -18.85 -8.66 -19.34
N VAL A 95 -17.98 -7.66 -19.10
CA VAL A 95 -16.63 -7.65 -19.68
C VAL A 95 -15.75 -8.73 -19.02
N ILE A 96 -15.93 -8.99 -17.71
CA ILE A 96 -15.27 -10.11 -17.00
C ILE A 96 -15.64 -11.44 -17.68
N ALA A 97 -16.92 -11.68 -17.96
CA ALA A 97 -17.38 -12.90 -18.64
C ALA A 97 -16.79 -13.00 -20.07
N LYS A 98 -16.81 -11.93 -20.84
CA LYS A 98 -16.21 -11.90 -22.20
C LYS A 98 -14.73 -12.28 -22.15
N MET A 99 -13.95 -11.64 -21.29
CA MET A 99 -12.52 -11.92 -21.17
C MET A 99 -12.25 -13.36 -20.71
N ALA A 100 -13.04 -13.90 -19.75
CA ALA A 100 -12.89 -15.26 -19.25
C ALA A 100 -13.13 -16.33 -20.33
N HIS A 101 -14.01 -16.03 -21.31
CA HIS A 101 -14.37 -16.95 -22.39
C HIS A 101 -13.75 -16.58 -23.74
N GLY A 102 -12.84 -15.61 -23.81
CA GLY A 102 -12.14 -15.22 -25.04
C GLY A 102 -13.04 -14.53 -26.08
N ILE A 103 -14.15 -13.93 -25.67
CA ILE A 103 -15.05 -13.17 -26.56
C ILE A 103 -14.41 -11.81 -26.80
N ALA A 104 -14.10 -11.52 -28.07
CA ALA A 104 -13.42 -10.30 -28.52
C ALA A 104 -14.27 -9.58 -29.58
N ASP A 105 -15.44 -9.08 -29.17
CA ASP A 105 -16.45 -8.46 -30.01
C ASP A 105 -16.44 -6.91 -29.97
N ASP A 106 -15.52 -6.34 -29.19
CA ASP A 106 -15.26 -4.91 -29.09
C ASP A 106 -13.74 -4.62 -29.06
N MET A 107 -13.38 -3.33 -29.16
CA MET A 107 -11.98 -2.90 -29.18
C MET A 107 -11.22 -3.31 -27.92
N LEU A 108 -11.83 -3.15 -26.73
CA LEU A 108 -11.19 -3.47 -25.47
C LEU A 108 -10.87 -4.97 -25.34
N THR A 109 -11.86 -5.80 -25.57
CA THR A 109 -11.71 -7.26 -25.44
C THR A 109 -10.77 -7.83 -26.51
N THR A 110 -10.73 -7.22 -27.71
CA THR A 110 -9.78 -7.58 -28.78
C THR A 110 -8.34 -7.26 -28.37
N VAL A 111 -8.08 -6.06 -27.82
CA VAL A 111 -6.74 -5.68 -27.34
C VAL A 111 -6.30 -6.57 -26.18
N VAL A 112 -7.19 -6.83 -25.20
CA VAL A 112 -6.91 -7.69 -24.06
C VAL A 112 -6.53 -9.11 -24.49
N LEU A 113 -7.23 -9.66 -25.49
CA LEU A 113 -6.95 -11.00 -26.03
C LEU A 113 -5.61 -11.06 -26.78
N ALA A 114 -5.24 -9.98 -27.50
CA ALA A 114 -4.01 -9.91 -28.29
C ALA A 114 -2.77 -9.59 -27.44
N ALA A 115 -2.92 -8.94 -26.28
CA ALA A 115 -1.81 -8.46 -25.47
C ALA A 115 -1.13 -9.59 -24.67
N LYS A 116 0.21 -9.50 -24.61
CA LYS A 116 1.05 -10.46 -23.82
C LYS A 116 1.46 -9.91 -22.45
N CYS A 117 1.33 -8.58 -22.25
CA CYS A 117 1.68 -7.94 -20.99
C CYS A 117 0.78 -8.37 -19.83
N LYS A 118 1.14 -7.98 -18.61
CA LYS A 118 0.33 -8.18 -17.40
C LYS A 118 -1.01 -7.46 -17.54
N LYS A 119 -2.05 -8.10 -17.04
CA LYS A 119 -3.42 -7.57 -17.05
C LYS A 119 -3.95 -7.53 -15.63
N LEU A 120 -4.45 -6.36 -15.22
CA LEU A 120 -5.14 -6.13 -13.94
C LEU A 120 -6.62 -5.89 -14.20
N VAL A 121 -7.46 -6.50 -13.39
CA VAL A 121 -8.92 -6.37 -13.47
C VAL A 121 -9.45 -5.93 -12.13
N SER A 122 -10.15 -4.81 -12.08
CA SER A 122 -10.80 -4.30 -10.88
C SER A 122 -12.33 -4.35 -11.05
N PRO A 123 -12.99 -5.40 -10.52
CA PRO A 123 -14.44 -5.53 -10.58
C PRO A 123 -15.14 -4.38 -9.86
N ALA A 124 -16.23 -3.88 -10.47
CA ALA A 124 -17.12 -2.92 -9.81
C ALA A 124 -18.57 -3.19 -10.25
N MET A 125 -19.40 -3.60 -9.30
CA MET A 125 -20.79 -3.97 -9.53
C MET A 125 -21.57 -4.08 -8.23
N ASN A 126 -22.89 -4.25 -8.31
CA ASN A 126 -23.71 -4.58 -7.15
C ASN A 126 -23.23 -5.86 -6.45
N THR A 127 -23.37 -5.94 -5.13
CA THR A 127 -22.89 -7.06 -4.31
C THR A 127 -23.44 -8.41 -4.78
N ALA A 128 -24.74 -8.49 -5.08
CA ALA A 128 -25.36 -9.73 -5.54
C ALA A 128 -24.82 -10.19 -6.92
N MET A 129 -24.46 -9.24 -7.80
CA MET A 129 -23.78 -9.56 -9.07
C MET A 129 -22.36 -10.05 -8.83
N LEU A 130 -21.65 -9.46 -7.89
CA LEU A 130 -20.29 -9.87 -7.54
C LEU A 130 -20.28 -11.27 -6.91
N GLU A 131 -21.19 -11.53 -5.97
CA GLU A 131 -21.29 -12.81 -5.26
C GLU A 131 -21.95 -13.92 -6.08
N ASN A 132 -22.50 -13.59 -7.25
CA ASN A 132 -23.07 -14.59 -8.14
C ASN A 132 -22.01 -15.64 -8.52
N PRO A 133 -22.32 -16.94 -8.37
CA PRO A 133 -21.36 -18.02 -8.68
C PRO A 133 -20.73 -17.91 -10.08
N ILE A 134 -21.52 -17.52 -11.09
CA ILE A 134 -21.02 -17.34 -12.46
C ILE A 134 -19.94 -16.23 -12.50
N THR A 135 -20.14 -15.13 -11.79
CA THR A 135 -19.15 -14.05 -11.72
C THR A 135 -17.89 -14.50 -11.00
N GLN A 136 -18.04 -15.25 -9.90
CA GLN A 136 -16.90 -15.80 -9.16
C GLN A 136 -16.11 -16.82 -9.98
N ASP A 137 -16.79 -17.70 -10.72
CA ASP A 137 -16.15 -18.66 -11.63
C ASP A 137 -15.37 -17.94 -12.75
N ASN A 138 -15.95 -16.89 -13.33
CA ASN A 138 -15.26 -16.07 -14.34
C ASN A 138 -14.02 -15.37 -13.76
N LEU A 139 -14.10 -14.83 -12.56
CA LEU A 139 -12.94 -14.23 -11.88
C LEU A 139 -11.87 -15.26 -11.56
N ALA A 140 -12.24 -16.45 -11.11
CA ALA A 140 -11.33 -17.57 -10.90
C ALA A 140 -10.65 -18.00 -12.21
N THR A 141 -11.41 -18.04 -13.31
CA THR A 141 -10.90 -18.34 -14.65
C THR A 141 -9.86 -17.31 -15.10
N LEU A 142 -10.14 -16.01 -14.91
CA LEU A 142 -9.17 -14.95 -15.22
C LEU A 142 -7.90 -15.08 -14.37
N LYS A 143 -8.03 -15.37 -13.05
CA LYS A 143 -6.87 -15.64 -12.18
C LYS A 143 -6.02 -16.81 -12.71
N LYS A 144 -6.67 -17.90 -13.13
CA LYS A 144 -5.99 -19.08 -13.73
C LYS A 144 -5.20 -18.72 -14.99
N TYR A 145 -5.68 -17.75 -15.77
CA TYR A 145 -5.00 -17.26 -16.98
C TYR A 145 -4.00 -16.11 -16.71
N GLY A 146 -3.65 -15.86 -15.44
CA GLY A 146 -2.61 -14.91 -15.05
C GLY A 146 -3.04 -13.46 -14.92
N PHE A 147 -4.35 -13.16 -14.95
CA PHE A 147 -4.85 -11.84 -14.64
C PHE A 147 -4.73 -11.56 -13.14
N GLY A 148 -4.24 -10.37 -12.78
CA GLY A 148 -4.30 -9.86 -11.41
C GLY A 148 -5.70 -9.33 -11.13
N ILE A 149 -6.35 -9.84 -10.08
CA ILE A 149 -7.68 -9.34 -9.67
C ILE A 149 -7.50 -8.42 -8.48
N ILE A 150 -7.95 -7.17 -8.62
CA ILE A 150 -7.98 -6.18 -7.56
C ILE A 150 -9.34 -6.26 -6.90
N GLU A 151 -9.37 -6.73 -5.65
CA GLU A 151 -10.63 -6.92 -4.92
C GLU A 151 -11.38 -5.60 -4.74
N PRO A 152 -12.70 -5.58 -5.01
CA PRO A 152 -13.51 -4.40 -4.73
C PRO A 152 -13.62 -4.14 -3.22
N THR A 153 -13.75 -2.87 -2.86
CA THR A 153 -13.91 -2.43 -1.47
C THR A 153 -15.35 -2.55 -0.99
N VAL A 154 -15.51 -2.55 0.33
CA VAL A 154 -16.82 -2.44 0.99
C VAL A 154 -17.19 -0.95 1.12
N GLY A 155 -18.40 -0.60 0.78
CA GLY A 155 -18.88 0.78 0.91
C GLY A 155 -20.30 0.95 0.39
N MET A 156 -20.76 2.20 0.39
CA MET A 156 -22.05 2.55 -0.20
C MET A 156 -21.95 2.43 -1.73
N LEU A 157 -22.80 1.64 -2.32
CA LEU A 157 -22.95 1.42 -3.75
C LEU A 157 -23.94 2.42 -4.36
N ALA A 158 -23.94 2.56 -5.68
CA ALA A 158 -24.87 3.45 -6.39
C ALA A 158 -26.35 3.12 -6.16
N CYS A 159 -26.67 1.87 -5.85
CA CYS A 159 -28.01 1.41 -5.46
C CYS A 159 -28.38 1.76 -4.01
N LYS A 160 -27.54 2.48 -3.27
CA LYS A 160 -27.65 2.83 -1.83
C LYS A 160 -27.51 1.66 -0.86
N ASP A 161 -27.19 0.47 -1.34
CA ASP A 161 -26.79 -0.65 -0.48
C ASP A 161 -25.38 -0.47 0.04
N VAL A 162 -25.08 -0.99 1.23
CA VAL A 162 -23.74 -1.08 1.77
C VAL A 162 -23.26 -2.52 1.60
N GLY A 163 -22.19 -2.70 0.83
CA GLY A 163 -21.67 -4.03 0.54
C GLY A 163 -20.36 -4.03 -0.22
N LYS A 164 -19.85 -5.23 -0.51
CA LYS A 164 -18.66 -5.42 -1.35
C LYS A 164 -19.04 -5.21 -2.82
N GLY A 165 -18.28 -4.43 -3.55
CA GLY A 165 -18.54 -4.18 -4.98
C GLY A 165 -18.16 -2.78 -5.46
N LYS A 166 -17.70 -1.92 -4.54
CA LYS A 166 -17.23 -0.57 -4.86
C LYS A 166 -15.81 -0.64 -5.46
N LEU A 167 -15.59 0.10 -6.55
CA LEU A 167 -14.25 0.28 -7.10
C LEU A 167 -13.32 0.88 -6.05
N PRO A 168 -12.10 0.35 -5.84
CA PRO A 168 -11.10 0.98 -4.98
C PRO A 168 -10.79 2.43 -5.37
N ASP A 169 -10.31 3.20 -4.41
CA ASP A 169 -9.93 4.59 -4.65
C ASP A 169 -8.76 4.67 -5.65
N PRO A 170 -8.61 5.78 -6.39
CA PRO A 170 -7.59 5.91 -7.45
C PRO A 170 -6.18 5.59 -7.00
N GLU A 171 -5.81 5.99 -5.79
CA GLU A 171 -4.49 5.76 -5.20
C GLU A 171 -4.18 4.27 -5.07
N VAL A 172 -5.17 3.46 -4.69
CA VAL A 172 -5.04 2.00 -4.60
C VAL A 172 -4.80 1.37 -5.97
N LEU A 173 -5.54 1.82 -6.99
CA LEU A 173 -5.36 1.33 -8.36
C LEU A 173 -3.98 1.70 -8.91
N LEU A 174 -3.52 2.91 -8.62
CA LEU A 174 -2.18 3.38 -8.98
C LEU A 174 -1.08 2.56 -8.29
N ASP A 175 -1.28 2.17 -7.04
CA ASP A 175 -0.35 1.30 -6.31
C ASP A 175 -0.22 -0.08 -6.95
N TYR A 176 -1.34 -0.69 -7.38
CA TYR A 176 -1.30 -1.96 -8.11
C TYR A 176 -0.57 -1.84 -9.45
N ILE A 177 -0.76 -0.74 -10.20
CA ILE A 177 -0.03 -0.49 -11.45
C ILE A 177 1.47 -0.34 -11.16
N ALA A 178 1.84 0.49 -10.18
CA ALA A 178 3.23 0.68 -9.79
C ALA A 178 3.88 -0.63 -9.32
N MET A 179 3.17 -1.45 -8.55
CA MET A 179 3.64 -2.77 -8.11
C MET A 179 4.01 -3.69 -9.29
N GLU A 180 3.21 -3.70 -10.37
CA GLU A 180 3.47 -4.55 -11.53
C GLU A 180 4.56 -3.98 -12.45
N LEU A 181 4.66 -2.65 -12.56
CA LEU A 181 5.61 -1.96 -13.44
C LEU A 181 6.95 -1.64 -12.79
N ALA A 182 7.09 -1.76 -11.46
CA ALA A 182 8.35 -1.53 -10.79
C ALA A 182 9.45 -2.39 -11.41
N ARG A 183 10.49 -1.71 -11.96
CA ARG A 183 11.53 -2.37 -12.79
C ARG A 183 12.44 -3.26 -11.98
N GLU A 184 12.74 -2.88 -10.73
CA GLU A 184 13.65 -3.62 -9.86
C GLU A 184 12.93 -4.24 -8.67
N LYS A 185 12.71 -5.53 -8.73
CA LYS A 185 12.17 -6.32 -7.61
C LYS A 185 13.31 -6.73 -6.65
N THR A 186 13.99 -5.74 -6.09
CA THR A 186 15.18 -5.92 -5.22
C THR A 186 14.91 -6.77 -3.98
N LEU A 187 13.63 -6.92 -3.59
CA LEU A 187 13.19 -7.70 -2.44
C LEU A 187 12.29 -8.89 -2.83
N ALA A 188 12.37 -9.35 -4.10
CA ALA A 188 11.61 -10.52 -4.53
C ALA A 188 11.95 -11.75 -3.68
N GLY A 189 10.93 -12.42 -3.15
CA GLY A 189 11.08 -13.60 -2.29
C GLY A 189 11.51 -13.30 -0.85
N VAL A 190 11.69 -12.03 -0.47
CA VAL A 190 12.04 -11.59 0.88
C VAL A 190 10.77 -11.36 1.71
N ARG A 191 10.74 -11.86 2.94
CA ARG A 191 9.64 -11.67 3.90
C ARG A 191 9.98 -10.53 4.85
N VAL A 192 9.20 -9.46 4.78
CA VAL A 192 9.41 -8.23 5.55
C VAL A 192 8.28 -8.04 6.55
N THR A 193 8.62 -7.94 7.83
CA THR A 193 7.66 -7.55 8.88
C THR A 193 7.94 -6.12 9.30
N VAL A 194 6.92 -5.27 9.23
CA VAL A 194 6.99 -3.87 9.67
C VAL A 194 6.02 -3.65 10.81
N THR A 195 6.46 -2.98 11.88
CA THR A 195 5.54 -2.49 12.93
C THR A 195 5.27 -1.00 12.71
N ALA A 196 4.02 -0.55 12.88
CA ALA A 196 3.60 0.81 12.64
C ALA A 196 2.56 1.31 13.65
N GLY A 197 2.36 2.62 13.68
CA GLY A 197 1.37 3.26 14.53
C GLY A 197 1.76 3.31 16.01
N PRO A 198 0.91 3.92 16.85
CA PRO A 198 1.05 3.91 18.28
C PRO A 198 0.43 2.66 18.89
N THR A 199 0.82 2.28 20.10
CA THR A 199 0.00 1.43 20.96
C THR A 199 -0.89 2.27 21.85
N GLN A 200 -1.98 1.68 22.35
CA GLN A 200 -2.93 2.30 23.25
C GLN A 200 -3.06 1.43 24.50
N GLU A 201 -2.68 1.99 25.64
CA GLU A 201 -2.72 1.30 26.93
C GLU A 201 -3.91 1.83 27.73
N SER A 202 -4.95 1.01 27.88
CA SER A 202 -6.20 1.42 28.47
C SER A 202 -6.06 1.79 29.94
N LEU A 203 -6.71 2.90 30.34
CA LEU A 203 -6.94 3.30 31.74
C LEU A 203 -8.28 2.79 32.24
N ASP A 204 -9.29 2.91 31.36
CA ASP A 204 -10.67 2.48 31.56
C ASP A 204 -11.31 2.25 30.16
N PRO A 205 -12.59 1.86 30.04
CA PRO A 205 -13.23 1.64 28.74
C PRO A 205 -13.30 2.89 27.82
N VAL A 206 -12.93 4.07 28.31
CA VAL A 206 -13.07 5.34 27.58
C VAL A 206 -11.72 6.00 27.29
N ARG A 207 -10.72 5.81 28.17
CA ARG A 207 -9.44 6.54 28.13
C ARG A 207 -8.26 5.60 28.06
N TYR A 208 -7.20 6.02 27.37
CA TYR A 208 -5.96 5.29 27.20
C TYR A 208 -4.75 6.24 27.15
N LEU A 209 -3.58 5.69 27.43
CA LEU A 209 -2.29 6.33 27.16
C LEU A 209 -1.82 5.91 25.77
N THR A 210 -1.28 6.86 25.01
CA THR A 210 -0.78 6.61 23.65
C THR A 210 0.28 7.62 23.25
N ASN A 211 1.02 7.31 22.19
CA ASN A 211 1.98 8.20 21.54
C ASN A 211 1.33 8.97 20.38
N HIS A 212 1.87 10.12 20.00
CA HIS A 212 1.39 10.94 18.88
C HIS A 212 1.66 10.37 17.48
N SER A 213 2.08 9.12 17.36
CA SER A 213 2.41 8.50 16.07
C SER A 213 1.18 8.37 15.18
N SER A 214 1.30 8.81 13.93
CA SER A 214 0.27 8.62 12.91
C SER A 214 0.42 7.32 12.10
N GLY A 215 1.51 6.57 12.29
CA GLY A 215 1.82 5.33 11.55
C GLY A 215 2.39 5.54 10.15
N ARG A 216 2.37 6.76 9.59
CA ARG A 216 2.72 7.04 8.18
C ARG A 216 4.06 6.48 7.74
N MET A 217 5.10 6.54 8.59
CA MET A 217 6.43 6.04 8.22
C MET A 217 6.45 4.52 8.02
N GLY A 218 5.86 3.76 8.97
CA GLY A 218 5.76 2.31 8.83
C GLY A 218 4.90 1.87 7.64
N TYR A 219 3.82 2.61 7.36
CA TYR A 219 2.99 2.37 6.17
C TYR A 219 3.75 2.65 4.86
N ALA A 220 4.53 3.74 4.80
CA ALA A 220 5.38 4.05 3.64
C ALA A 220 6.43 2.95 3.42
N ILE A 221 7.09 2.47 4.49
CA ILE A 221 8.06 1.37 4.40
C ILE A 221 7.40 0.07 3.93
N ALA A 222 6.24 -0.28 4.48
CA ALA A 222 5.52 -1.49 4.07
C ALA A 222 5.09 -1.43 2.60
N ARG A 223 4.61 -0.26 2.15
CA ARG A 223 4.25 -0.01 0.75
C ARG A 223 5.48 -0.13 -0.16
N GLU A 224 6.57 0.51 0.17
CA GLU A 224 7.80 0.49 -0.62
C GLU A 224 8.40 -0.93 -0.71
N ALA A 225 8.42 -1.67 0.41
CA ALA A 225 8.88 -3.06 0.41
C ALA A 225 8.00 -3.96 -0.49
N MET A 226 6.69 -3.76 -0.47
CA MET A 226 5.74 -4.47 -1.34
C MET A 226 5.98 -4.14 -2.82
N LEU A 227 6.18 -2.86 -3.17
CA LEU A 227 6.51 -2.42 -4.53
C LEU A 227 7.79 -3.08 -5.04
N ARG A 228 8.77 -3.32 -4.17
CA ARG A 228 10.02 -4.05 -4.46
C ARG A 228 9.88 -5.57 -4.49
N GLY A 229 8.66 -6.09 -4.40
CA GLY A 229 8.35 -7.52 -4.54
C GLY A 229 8.48 -8.34 -3.26
N ALA A 230 8.61 -7.72 -2.09
CA ALA A 230 8.62 -8.42 -0.81
C ALA A 230 7.24 -8.97 -0.45
N GLN A 231 7.23 -10.08 0.31
CA GLN A 231 6.05 -10.51 1.04
C GLN A 231 5.98 -9.75 2.37
N VAL A 232 5.05 -8.80 2.49
CA VAL A 232 5.04 -7.86 3.61
C VAL A 232 3.92 -8.18 4.60
N THR A 233 4.28 -8.22 5.89
CA THR A 233 3.33 -8.20 7.01
C THR A 233 3.46 -6.87 7.74
N LEU A 234 2.36 -6.13 7.87
CA LEU A 234 2.30 -4.86 8.61
C LEU A 234 1.50 -5.05 9.90
N ILE A 235 2.21 -5.04 11.04
CA ILE A 235 1.65 -5.06 12.38
C ILE A 235 1.37 -3.61 12.78
N SER A 236 0.09 -3.22 12.82
CA SER A 236 -0.29 -1.81 13.02
C SER A 236 -1.11 -1.60 14.28
N GLY A 237 -0.64 -0.70 15.13
CA GLY A 237 -1.48 -0.08 16.15
C GLY A 237 -2.58 0.78 15.52
N PRO A 238 -3.51 1.34 16.33
CA PRO A 238 -4.66 2.09 15.82
C PRO A 238 -4.23 3.37 15.09
N VAL A 239 -4.61 3.47 13.83
CA VAL A 239 -4.35 4.62 12.94
C VAL A 239 -5.55 4.88 12.03
N SER A 240 -5.62 6.08 11.45
CA SER A 240 -6.65 6.45 10.47
C SER A 240 -6.23 6.18 9.01
N LEU A 241 -5.10 5.49 8.79
CA LEU A 241 -4.60 5.19 7.46
C LEU A 241 -5.36 4.02 6.84
N ALA A 242 -5.61 4.08 5.54
CA ALA A 242 -6.14 2.94 4.80
C ALA A 242 -5.14 1.77 4.79
N PRO A 243 -5.61 0.52 4.75
CA PRO A 243 -4.74 -0.63 4.55
C PRO A 243 -3.90 -0.49 3.28
N VAL A 244 -2.65 -0.95 3.33
CA VAL A 244 -1.76 -0.96 2.16
C VAL A 244 -2.14 -2.14 1.26
N PRO A 245 -2.46 -1.90 -0.03
CA PRO A 245 -2.75 -2.98 -0.97
C PRO A 245 -1.60 -3.99 -1.08
N GLY A 246 -1.92 -5.27 -1.17
CA GLY A 246 -0.90 -6.31 -1.31
C GLY A 246 -0.09 -6.63 -0.05
N VAL A 247 -0.37 -5.97 1.08
CA VAL A 247 0.27 -6.16 2.37
C VAL A 247 -0.64 -6.93 3.33
N ALA A 248 -0.11 -7.94 4.01
CA ALA A 248 -0.85 -8.66 5.06
C ALA A 248 -0.96 -7.77 6.31
N MET A 249 -2.16 -7.28 6.59
CA MET A 249 -2.42 -6.42 7.75
C MET A 249 -2.66 -7.23 9.02
N ARG A 250 -1.98 -6.88 10.11
CA ARG A 250 -2.16 -7.44 11.47
C ARG A 250 -2.47 -6.30 12.44
N PRO A 251 -3.76 -5.97 12.64
CA PRO A 251 -4.14 -4.93 13.60
C PRO A 251 -3.89 -5.38 15.03
N VAL A 252 -3.35 -4.48 15.84
CA VAL A 252 -3.08 -4.65 17.28
C VAL A 252 -3.49 -3.40 18.03
N THR A 253 -3.65 -3.48 19.35
CA THR A 253 -4.03 -2.33 20.17
C THR A 253 -2.96 -1.98 21.18
N THR A 254 -2.51 -2.94 21.95
CA THR A 254 -1.56 -2.75 23.07
C THR A 254 -0.13 -3.14 22.70
N ALA A 255 0.83 -2.74 23.53
CA ALA A 255 2.22 -3.19 23.42
C ALA A 255 2.33 -4.72 23.51
N LYS A 256 1.49 -5.34 24.35
CA LYS A 256 1.42 -6.80 24.49
C LYS A 256 0.94 -7.46 23.20
N ASP A 257 -0.15 -6.96 22.59
CA ASP A 257 -0.66 -7.51 21.32
C ASP A 257 0.40 -7.39 20.22
N MET A 258 1.13 -6.26 20.17
CA MET A 258 2.20 -6.05 19.21
C MET A 258 3.36 -7.03 19.42
N LEU A 259 3.74 -7.30 20.66
CA LEU A 259 4.74 -8.32 20.97
C LEU A 259 4.29 -9.70 20.50
N GLU A 260 3.04 -10.10 20.78
CA GLU A 260 2.52 -11.41 20.36
C GLU A 260 2.50 -11.52 18.82
N ALA A 261 2.06 -10.48 18.12
CA ALA A 261 2.08 -10.46 16.67
C ALA A 261 3.51 -10.56 16.10
N VAL A 262 4.49 -9.91 16.73
CA VAL A 262 5.91 -10.06 16.36
C VAL A 262 6.39 -11.49 16.65
N ARG A 263 6.00 -12.10 17.77
CA ARG A 263 6.35 -13.50 18.08
C ARG A 263 5.86 -14.48 17.04
N GLU A 264 4.63 -14.31 16.57
CA GLU A 264 4.04 -15.18 15.55
C GLU A 264 4.73 -15.05 14.20
N THR A 265 5.15 -13.84 13.81
CA THR A 265 5.70 -13.56 12.47
C THR A 265 7.21 -13.75 12.39
N LEU A 266 7.96 -13.58 13.49
CA LEU A 266 9.42 -13.56 13.51
C LEU A 266 10.08 -14.80 12.89
N PRO A 267 9.60 -16.05 13.14
CA PRO A 267 10.23 -17.25 12.58
C PRO A 267 10.30 -17.28 11.06
N GLU A 268 9.37 -16.59 10.41
CA GLU A 268 9.30 -16.52 8.94
C GLU A 268 9.77 -15.17 8.39
N THR A 269 10.27 -14.26 9.23
CA THR A 269 10.66 -12.90 8.84
C THR A 269 12.13 -12.85 8.46
N ASP A 270 12.45 -12.33 7.29
CA ASP A 270 13.83 -12.10 6.86
C ASP A 270 14.32 -10.69 7.25
N ILE A 271 13.41 -9.70 7.27
CA ILE A 271 13.69 -8.32 7.66
C ILE A 271 12.60 -7.85 8.61
N LEU A 272 12.98 -7.45 9.82
CA LEU A 272 12.09 -6.81 10.79
C LEU A 272 12.41 -5.31 10.87
N ILE A 273 11.42 -4.47 10.59
CA ILE A 273 11.53 -3.01 10.70
C ILE A 273 10.57 -2.52 11.79
N LYS A 274 11.14 -2.09 12.92
CA LYS A 274 10.36 -1.65 14.09
C LYS A 274 10.17 -0.13 14.04
N ALA A 275 9.13 0.33 13.33
CA ALA A 275 8.77 1.75 13.18
C ALA A 275 7.60 2.20 14.06
N ALA A 276 6.97 1.28 14.81
CA ALA A 276 5.89 1.59 15.74
C ALA A 276 6.37 2.42 16.94
N ALA A 277 5.52 3.32 17.40
CA ALA A 277 5.69 4.06 18.66
C ALA A 277 4.99 3.29 19.79
N VAL A 278 5.68 2.30 20.33
CA VAL A 278 5.18 1.47 21.43
C VAL A 278 5.28 2.25 22.73
N ALA A 279 4.25 2.21 23.57
CA ALA A 279 4.28 2.81 24.91
C ALA A 279 5.27 2.06 25.80
N ASP A 280 6.13 2.78 26.51
CA ASP A 280 7.10 2.20 27.46
C ASP A 280 6.46 1.85 28.79
N TYR A 281 5.29 2.42 29.07
CA TYR A 281 4.53 2.24 30.32
C TYR A 281 3.06 1.99 30.03
N ARG A 282 2.44 1.16 30.90
CA ARG A 282 1.00 0.92 30.92
C ARG A 282 0.46 1.07 32.36
N PRO A 283 -0.83 1.33 32.55
CA PRO A 283 -1.45 1.30 33.88
C PRO A 283 -1.30 -0.10 34.53
N VAL A 284 -0.96 -0.11 35.83
CA VAL A 284 -0.89 -1.36 36.61
C VAL A 284 -2.25 -2.06 36.68
N THR A 285 -3.33 -1.27 36.70
CA THR A 285 -4.71 -1.76 36.73
C THR A 285 -5.55 -0.99 35.72
N VAL A 286 -6.37 -1.71 34.97
CA VAL A 286 -7.38 -1.15 34.08
C VAL A 286 -8.72 -1.21 34.81
N ALA A 287 -9.42 -0.08 34.91
CA ALA A 287 -10.72 -0.02 35.54
C ALA A 287 -11.80 -0.58 34.62
N ASP A 288 -12.67 -1.47 35.11
CA ASP A 288 -13.80 -2.04 34.36
C ASP A 288 -14.87 -1.01 34.02
N GLN A 289 -14.94 0.08 34.76
CA GLN A 289 -15.89 1.18 34.58
C GLN A 289 -15.16 2.50 34.39
N LYS A 290 -15.77 3.41 33.64
CA LYS A 290 -15.24 4.78 33.48
C LYS A 290 -14.95 5.39 34.83
N ILE A 291 -13.71 5.76 35.10
CA ILE A 291 -13.26 6.43 36.32
C ILE A 291 -14.00 7.77 36.43
N LYS A 292 -14.84 7.94 37.43
CA LYS A 292 -15.58 9.18 37.69
C LYS A 292 -14.65 10.22 38.31
N LYS A 293 -14.90 11.49 37.97
CA LYS A 293 -14.22 12.63 38.61
C LYS A 293 -14.52 12.62 40.12
N LYS A 294 -13.48 12.73 40.92
CA LYS A 294 -13.54 12.91 42.36
C LYS A 294 -12.93 14.25 42.72
N ASP A 295 -13.22 14.77 43.91
CA ASP A 295 -12.55 15.93 44.42
C ASP A 295 -11.07 15.61 44.72
N GLY A 296 -10.17 16.50 44.26
CA GLY A 296 -8.72 16.32 44.36
C GLY A 296 -8.03 15.79 43.14
N ASP A 297 -6.72 15.68 43.21
CA ASP A 297 -5.86 15.17 42.14
C ASP A 297 -5.92 13.65 42.01
N MET A 298 -5.73 13.15 40.81
CA MET A 298 -5.69 11.72 40.50
C MET A 298 -4.28 11.32 40.06
N SER A 299 -3.71 10.31 40.71
CA SER A 299 -2.49 9.65 40.27
C SER A 299 -2.81 8.27 39.68
N ILE A 300 -2.08 7.91 38.65
CA ILE A 300 -2.22 6.62 37.97
C ILE A 300 -0.88 5.90 38.11
N PRO A 301 -0.81 4.76 38.86
CA PRO A 301 0.38 3.98 38.90
C PRO A 301 0.64 3.29 37.59
N LEU A 302 1.88 3.39 37.07
CA LEU A 302 2.32 2.82 35.83
C LEU A 302 3.37 1.73 36.08
N GLU A 303 3.35 0.69 35.23
CA GLU A 303 4.39 -0.31 35.12
C GLU A 303 5.00 -0.33 33.72
N ARG A 304 6.19 -0.88 33.58
CA ARG A 304 6.84 -1.02 32.27
C ARG A 304 6.11 -2.03 31.38
N THR A 305 6.02 -1.71 30.10
CA THR A 305 5.57 -2.66 29.08
C THR A 305 6.68 -3.63 28.70
N ASP A 306 6.34 -4.66 27.96
CA ASP A 306 7.30 -5.65 27.47
C ASP A 306 8.25 -5.04 26.43
N ASP A 307 9.54 -5.34 26.54
CA ASP A 307 10.56 -4.88 25.61
C ASP A 307 10.60 -5.78 24.36
N ILE A 308 9.93 -5.35 23.30
CA ILE A 308 9.84 -6.10 22.04
C ILE A 308 11.24 -6.33 21.45
N LEU A 309 12.11 -5.31 21.39
CA LEU A 309 13.45 -5.46 20.83
C LEU A 309 14.34 -6.37 21.69
N GLY A 310 14.21 -6.31 23.03
CA GLY A 310 14.91 -7.21 23.91
C GLY A 310 14.43 -8.67 23.79
N TRP A 311 13.16 -8.87 23.45
CA TRP A 311 12.65 -10.21 23.14
C TRP A 311 13.17 -10.69 21.78
N VAL A 312 13.15 -9.84 20.73
CA VAL A 312 13.66 -10.16 19.38
C VAL A 312 15.14 -10.53 19.44
N GLU A 313 15.96 -9.79 20.18
CA GLU A 313 17.37 -10.09 20.37
C GLU A 313 17.61 -11.53 20.85
N LYS A 314 16.84 -11.96 21.86
CA LYS A 314 16.96 -13.32 22.46
C LYS A 314 16.43 -14.44 21.56
N ASN A 315 15.56 -14.11 20.60
CA ASN A 315 14.88 -15.08 19.74
C ASN A 315 15.25 -14.92 18.27
N ARG A 316 16.30 -14.17 17.98
CA ARG A 316 16.78 -13.89 16.63
C ARG A 316 17.31 -15.17 15.98
N HIS A 317 16.80 -15.48 14.78
CA HIS A 317 17.35 -16.58 13.96
C HIS A 317 18.47 -16.07 13.05
N PRO A 318 19.37 -16.95 12.55
CA PRO A 318 20.40 -16.59 11.58
C PRO A 318 19.79 -15.99 10.31
N GLY A 319 20.34 -14.89 9.82
CA GLY A 319 19.89 -14.21 8.61
C GLY A 319 18.75 -13.20 8.79
N LEU A 320 18.19 -13.05 10.01
CA LEU A 320 17.26 -11.99 10.30
C LEU A 320 17.97 -10.63 10.34
N PHE A 321 17.54 -9.68 9.53
CA PHE A 321 17.96 -8.28 9.60
C PHE A 321 16.96 -7.47 10.46
N VAL A 322 17.48 -6.72 11.45
CA VAL A 322 16.63 -5.95 12.37
C VAL A 322 16.97 -4.46 12.26
N CYS A 323 15.99 -3.66 11.80
CA CYS A 323 16.06 -2.21 11.78
C CYS A 323 15.14 -1.62 12.85
N GLY A 324 15.72 -0.81 13.75
CA GLY A 324 14.97 -0.06 14.75
C GLY A 324 14.76 1.39 14.33
N PHE A 325 13.79 2.06 14.95
CA PHE A 325 13.64 3.51 14.91
C PHE A 325 13.98 4.10 16.27
N SER A 326 14.64 5.25 16.26
CA SER A 326 14.82 6.08 17.45
C SER A 326 14.35 7.50 17.18
N MET A 327 13.87 8.13 18.21
CA MET A 327 13.39 9.51 18.18
C MET A 327 14.00 10.22 19.38
N GLU A 328 14.90 11.13 19.09
CA GLU A 328 15.73 11.78 20.09
C GLU A 328 15.57 13.31 20.00
N THR A 329 15.71 13.96 21.13
CA THR A 329 15.69 15.42 21.23
C THR A 329 17.09 16.02 21.41
N GLU A 330 18.05 15.21 21.90
CA GLU A 330 19.44 15.60 22.17
C GLU A 330 20.37 14.41 21.96
N ASN A 331 21.60 14.68 21.54
CA ASN A 331 22.65 13.66 21.31
C ASN A 331 22.17 12.46 20.46
N MET A 332 21.40 12.76 19.40
CA MET A 332 20.71 11.76 18.58
C MET A 332 21.60 10.63 18.10
N VAL A 333 22.77 10.95 17.57
CA VAL A 333 23.69 9.94 17.02
C VAL A 333 24.26 9.04 18.11
N GLU A 334 24.70 9.61 19.23
CA GLU A 334 25.29 8.86 20.36
C GLU A 334 24.27 7.95 21.01
N ASN A 335 23.07 8.49 21.32
CA ASN A 335 21.99 7.71 21.93
C ASN A 335 21.53 6.57 21.01
N SER A 336 21.42 6.85 19.69
CA SER A 336 21.02 5.83 18.72
C SER A 336 22.10 4.75 18.52
N ARG A 337 23.39 5.10 18.55
CA ARG A 337 24.48 4.13 18.53
C ARG A 337 24.47 3.23 19.78
N ALA A 338 24.32 3.82 20.95
CA ALA A 338 24.21 3.06 22.20
C ALA A 338 23.02 2.08 22.15
N LYS A 339 21.89 2.50 21.57
CA LYS A 339 20.71 1.64 21.38
C LYS A 339 20.96 0.54 20.34
N LEU A 340 21.65 0.85 19.23
CA LEU A 340 22.03 -0.13 18.20
C LEU A 340 22.89 -1.25 18.81
N GLU A 341 23.91 -0.88 19.59
CA GLU A 341 24.79 -1.83 20.25
C GLU A 341 24.07 -2.63 21.35
N LYS A 342 23.34 -1.94 22.26
CA LYS A 342 22.63 -2.56 23.38
C LYS A 342 21.56 -3.55 22.95
N LYS A 343 20.90 -3.32 21.78
CA LYS A 343 19.81 -4.14 21.24
C LYS A 343 20.25 -5.04 20.09
N HIS A 344 21.55 -5.08 19.82
CA HIS A 344 22.15 -5.86 18.73
C HIS A 344 21.40 -5.68 17.38
N LEU A 345 21.05 -4.42 17.06
CA LEU A 345 20.39 -4.09 15.80
C LEU A 345 21.40 -4.04 14.65
N ASP A 346 20.95 -4.29 13.43
CA ASP A 346 21.78 -4.14 12.24
C ASP A 346 21.76 -2.70 11.74
N MET A 347 20.64 -1.99 11.95
CA MET A 347 20.48 -0.59 11.57
C MET A 347 19.50 0.12 12.52
N ILE A 348 19.71 1.41 12.68
CA ILE A 348 18.77 2.34 13.32
C ILE A 348 18.50 3.50 12.37
N ALA A 349 17.22 3.83 12.20
CA ALA A 349 16.76 5.06 11.58
C ALA A 349 16.42 6.08 12.68
N ALA A 350 17.28 7.09 12.83
CA ALA A 350 17.18 8.09 13.88
C ALA A 350 16.53 9.38 13.37
N ASN A 351 15.50 9.85 14.08
CA ASN A 351 14.81 11.11 13.79
C ASN A 351 15.12 12.15 14.85
N ASN A 352 15.33 13.41 14.42
CA ASN A 352 15.44 14.55 15.33
C ASN A 352 14.10 15.28 15.38
N LEU A 353 13.48 15.34 16.56
CA LEU A 353 12.20 16.03 16.78
C LEU A 353 12.29 17.56 16.68
N LYS A 354 13.48 18.14 16.81
CA LYS A 354 13.68 19.59 16.75
C LYS A 354 13.80 20.14 15.32
N THR A 355 13.87 19.27 14.30
CA THR A 355 14.00 19.67 12.90
C THR A 355 12.64 20.02 12.34
N GLU A 356 12.48 21.26 11.86
CA GLU A 356 11.26 21.72 11.20
C GLU A 356 10.93 20.85 9.97
N GLY A 357 9.68 20.43 9.82
CA GLY A 357 9.26 19.51 8.77
C GLY A 357 9.54 18.02 9.03
N ALA A 358 10.17 17.66 10.16
CA ALA A 358 10.37 16.27 10.58
C ALA A 358 9.47 15.91 11.76
N GLY A 359 9.07 14.63 11.86
CA GLY A 359 8.34 14.10 13.01
C GLY A 359 6.99 13.48 12.72
N PHE A 360 6.14 13.42 13.76
CA PHE A 360 4.80 12.84 13.68
C PHE A 360 3.84 13.76 12.91
N GLY A 361 2.91 13.18 12.16
CA GLY A 361 1.81 13.90 11.51
C GLY A 361 2.13 14.61 10.18
N VAL A 362 3.38 14.94 9.89
CA VAL A 362 3.81 15.58 8.63
C VAL A 362 4.13 14.55 7.55
N ALA A 363 4.09 14.98 6.28
CA ALA A 363 4.36 14.11 5.13
C ALA A 363 5.87 13.87 4.89
N THR A 364 6.71 14.77 5.41
CA THR A 364 8.17 14.75 5.25
C THR A 364 8.88 14.19 6.49
N ASN A 365 10.17 13.89 6.35
CA ASN A 365 11.03 13.50 7.45
C ASN A 365 12.50 13.83 7.16
N VAL A 366 13.30 13.96 8.23
CA VAL A 366 14.75 13.99 8.21
C VAL A 366 15.26 12.81 9.02
N VAL A 367 15.96 11.89 8.37
CA VAL A 367 16.37 10.63 8.99
C VAL A 367 17.87 10.43 8.84
N THR A 368 18.52 10.01 9.90
CA THR A 368 19.89 9.55 9.88
C THR A 368 19.92 8.03 10.02
N LEU A 369 20.42 7.33 9.02
CA LEU A 369 20.61 5.88 9.04
C LEU A 369 21.96 5.56 9.69
N ILE A 370 21.92 4.78 10.78
CA ILE A 370 23.09 4.43 11.58
C ILE A 370 23.26 2.92 11.54
N THR A 371 24.44 2.47 11.15
CA THR A 371 24.85 1.05 11.14
C THR A 371 26.14 0.89 11.92
N LYS A 372 26.63 -0.34 12.05
CA LYS A 372 27.95 -0.60 12.65
C LYS A 372 29.08 0.02 11.82
N ASP A 373 28.91 0.13 10.49
CA ASP A 373 29.94 0.54 9.53
C ASP A 373 29.97 2.05 9.30
N GLY A 374 28.88 2.78 9.63
CA GLY A 374 28.84 4.20 9.34
C GLY A 374 27.49 4.87 9.59
N ILE A 375 27.44 6.13 9.18
CA ILE A 375 26.27 7.00 9.30
C ILE A 375 25.97 7.56 7.91
N LYS A 376 24.69 7.59 7.54
CA LYS A 376 24.17 8.21 6.32
C LYS A 376 23.05 9.17 6.68
N GLU A 377 23.28 10.44 6.51
CA GLU A 377 22.27 11.47 6.72
C GLU A 377 21.42 11.64 5.46
N LEU A 378 20.10 11.58 5.62
CA LEU A 378 19.14 11.87 4.55
C LEU A 378 18.66 13.31 4.70
N PRO A 379 18.55 14.08 3.60
CA PRO A 379 17.98 15.43 3.65
C PRO A 379 16.49 15.37 4.00
N LEU A 380 15.86 16.54 4.17
CA LEU A 380 14.42 16.64 4.28
C LEU A 380 13.77 16.13 2.98
N MET A 381 13.01 15.06 3.06
CA MET A 381 12.35 14.44 1.92
C MET A 381 11.01 13.80 2.33
N GLY A 382 10.22 13.37 1.36
CA GLY A 382 8.97 12.63 1.59
C GLY A 382 9.20 11.31 2.32
N LYS A 383 8.22 10.86 3.11
CA LYS A 383 8.33 9.57 3.84
C LYS A 383 8.47 8.38 2.91
N ASP A 384 7.90 8.45 1.70
CA ASP A 384 8.06 7.40 0.67
C ASP A 384 9.52 7.36 0.17
N GLU A 385 10.15 8.52 -0.05
CA GLU A 385 11.56 8.60 -0.44
C GLU A 385 12.50 8.11 0.67
N VAL A 386 12.19 8.47 1.94
CA VAL A 386 12.92 7.93 3.10
C VAL A 386 12.81 6.41 3.16
N ALA A 387 11.62 5.85 2.91
CA ALA A 387 11.40 4.41 2.87
C ALA A 387 12.24 3.75 1.77
N GLY A 388 12.32 4.37 0.58
CA GLY A 388 13.19 3.94 -0.50
C GLY A 388 14.65 3.87 -0.08
N CYS A 389 15.21 4.98 0.41
CA CYS A 389 16.59 5.05 0.88
C CYS A 389 16.92 4.06 2.01
N LEU A 390 15.96 3.83 2.93
CA LEU A 390 16.11 2.87 4.01
C LEU A 390 16.19 1.44 3.49
N LEU A 391 15.32 1.06 2.56
CA LEU A 391 15.31 -0.28 1.97
C LEU A 391 16.51 -0.53 1.04
N ASP A 392 17.02 0.50 0.34
CA ASP A 392 18.27 0.41 -0.40
C ASP A 392 19.44 0.07 0.52
N GLU A 393 19.50 0.76 1.66
CA GLU A 393 20.56 0.55 2.66
C GLU A 393 20.49 -0.84 3.29
N ILE A 394 19.28 -1.37 3.51
CA ILE A 394 19.05 -2.75 3.99
C ILE A 394 19.47 -3.76 2.91
N ALA A 395 19.04 -3.56 1.66
CA ALA A 395 19.34 -4.47 0.56
C ALA A 395 20.86 -4.57 0.27
N ALA A 396 21.59 -3.45 0.41
CA ALA A 396 23.03 -3.42 0.22
C ALA A 396 23.85 -4.18 1.29
N ARG A 397 23.24 -4.48 2.47
CA ARG A 397 23.90 -5.15 3.61
C ARG A 397 23.45 -6.58 3.85
N ARG A 398 22.49 -7.03 3.11
CA ARG A 398 21.93 -8.38 3.22
C ARG A 398 22.49 -9.29 2.13
#